data_dd9636a7a0d24a2a24f3f29147c46b61
#
_entry.id   dd9636a7a0d24a2a24f3f29147c46b61
#
_cell.length_a   1.000
_cell.length_b   1.000
_cell.length_c   1.000
_cell.angle_alpha   90.00
_cell.angle_beta   90.00
_cell.angle_gamma   90.00
#
_symmetry.space_group_name_H-M   'P 1'
#
loop_
_entity.id
_entity.type
_entity.pdbx_description
1 polymer ?
#
loop_
_entity_poly.entity_id
_entity_poly.type
_entity_poly.pdbx_seq_one_letter_code
_entity_poly.pdbx_strand_id
1 'polypeptide(L)'
;MTGVQTCALPIFILLATGVFLALYYVPSQVQVTYNGSYAPLQGQRVTEAFAKTIDLSFDVRGGLLMRQMHHWACNIFVGAIVVHMARVFFTGAFRKPRELNWSIGNTLLTLAIVNGFLGYSLPDDLVSGTGLRIAYSILLAVPGVGTYLAFWIFGGNFPGEIVLSRFLILHALVIPGIILAMVGAHLFLLVRQKHTQFPGPGRTENNVVGSPMFPVFMGKTTGFFFLVAGVTALLSAFVQINPIWLFGPYDAAKISYAVQPDFYMGFLDGALRIAPAWQTVAFGHNIPWEVTFPALILPGLIFGLAYVWPALERKITGDNEIHHLLDRPSQVPIRTASGAAVLALTVVLFIASSTDVIANFLHISLNTILVVMRVLTVIVPPIAFYVTMKICQELRDVDNASRRKTPNMVSRTAEGEYVAVPAPHHEDDAHHEESPIHVPAFISETSNVDESSGTRTVER
;
A
#
# COMPACT_ATOMS: atom_id res chain seq x y z
N MET A 1 -10.67 1.22 13.88
CA MET A 1 -10.13 0.07 13.16
C MET A 1 -8.67 0.38 12.87
N THR A 2 -7.75 -0.44 13.27
CA THR A 2 -6.34 -0.27 12.93
C THR A 2 -6.14 -0.75 11.49
N GLY A 3 -5.36 -0.01 10.68
CA GLY A 3 -5.13 -0.34 9.26
C GLY A 3 -4.55 -1.73 8.96
N VAL A 4 -4.09 -2.45 9.99
CA VAL A 4 -3.60 -3.83 9.90
C VAL A 4 -4.69 -4.80 9.42
N GLN A 5 -5.94 -4.58 9.81
CA GLN A 5 -7.06 -5.46 9.42
C GLN A 5 -7.36 -5.39 7.93
N THR A 6 -7.32 -4.19 7.35
CA THR A 6 -7.64 -3.97 5.93
C THR A 6 -6.64 -4.63 4.98
N CYS A 7 -5.36 -4.69 5.35
CA CYS A 7 -4.32 -5.30 4.52
C CYS A 7 -4.23 -6.82 4.67
N ALA A 8 -4.50 -7.37 5.87
CA ALA A 8 -4.37 -8.80 6.12
C ALA A 8 -5.51 -9.65 5.53
N LEU A 9 -6.71 -9.08 5.41
CA LEU A 9 -7.91 -9.83 5.00
C LEU A 9 -7.84 -10.35 3.56
N PRO A 10 -7.41 -9.58 2.55
CA PRO A 10 -7.28 -10.09 1.19
C PRO A 10 -6.25 -11.22 1.05
N ILE A 11 -5.26 -11.34 1.96
CA ILE A 11 -4.25 -12.41 1.91
C ILE A 11 -4.90 -13.79 1.99
N PHE A 12 -5.92 -13.97 2.84
CA PHE A 12 -6.62 -15.25 2.95
C PHE A 12 -7.36 -15.60 1.66
N ILE A 13 -7.94 -14.60 0.98
CA ILE A 13 -8.60 -14.79 -0.32
C ILE A 13 -7.55 -15.18 -1.37
N LEU A 14 -6.41 -14.48 -1.40
CA LEU A 14 -5.30 -14.77 -2.31
C LEU A 14 -4.77 -16.19 -2.13
N LEU A 15 -4.54 -16.62 -0.89
CA LEU A 15 -4.07 -17.98 -0.60
C LEU A 15 -5.08 -19.03 -1.04
N ALA A 16 -6.36 -18.88 -0.66
CA ALA A 16 -7.40 -19.84 -0.99
C ALA A 16 -7.62 -19.97 -2.50
N THR A 17 -7.73 -18.83 -3.19
CA THR A 17 -7.91 -18.81 -4.65
C THR A 17 -6.63 -19.22 -5.38
N GLY A 18 -5.45 -18.87 -4.87
CA GLY A 18 -4.15 -19.26 -5.44
C GLY A 18 -3.94 -20.77 -5.41
N VAL A 19 -4.28 -21.44 -4.30
CA VAL A 19 -4.25 -22.92 -4.21
C VAL A 19 -5.19 -23.54 -5.25
N PHE A 20 -6.42 -23.02 -5.40
CA PHE A 20 -7.33 -23.50 -6.41
C PHE A 20 -6.74 -23.34 -7.82
N LEU A 21 -6.20 -22.18 -8.16
CA LEU A 21 -5.63 -21.93 -9.49
C LEU A 21 -4.43 -22.84 -9.79
N ALA A 22 -3.59 -23.09 -8.79
CA ALA A 22 -2.40 -23.93 -8.93
C ALA A 22 -2.73 -25.39 -9.28
N LEU A 23 -3.95 -25.87 -8.98
CA LEU A 23 -4.39 -27.23 -9.34
C LEU A 23 -4.64 -27.40 -10.84
N TYR A 24 -4.87 -26.34 -11.58
CA TYR A 24 -5.25 -26.38 -13.00
C TYR A 24 -4.24 -25.72 -13.93
N TYR A 25 -3.36 -24.89 -13.40
CA TYR A 25 -2.39 -24.15 -14.21
C TYR A 25 -1.16 -24.97 -14.57
N VAL A 26 -0.70 -24.84 -15.81
CA VAL A 26 0.52 -25.50 -16.33
C VAL A 26 1.50 -24.44 -16.83
N PRO A 27 2.69 -24.26 -16.22
CA PRO A 27 3.65 -23.24 -16.59
C PRO A 27 4.53 -23.66 -17.78
N SER A 28 3.94 -23.90 -18.95
CA SER A 28 4.58 -24.44 -20.13
C SER A 28 4.40 -23.52 -21.33
N GLN A 29 5.49 -23.17 -21.99
CA GLN A 29 5.49 -22.43 -23.26
C GLN A 29 5.53 -23.34 -24.49
N VAL A 30 5.40 -24.66 -24.29
CA VAL A 30 5.25 -25.61 -25.39
C VAL A 30 3.99 -25.28 -26.20
N GLN A 31 4.14 -25.26 -27.53
CA GLN A 31 3.04 -24.98 -28.45
C GLN A 31 2.11 -26.20 -28.59
N VAL A 32 0.87 -26.01 -28.26
CA VAL A 32 -0.20 -27.03 -28.40
C VAL A 32 -1.30 -26.53 -29.34
N THR A 33 -2.02 -27.46 -29.98
CA THR A 33 -3.23 -27.12 -30.71
C THR A 33 -4.39 -27.07 -29.72
N TYR A 34 -5.06 -25.91 -29.64
CA TYR A 34 -6.20 -25.75 -28.72
C TYR A 34 -7.42 -26.54 -29.19
N ASN A 35 -7.94 -27.38 -28.29
CA ASN A 35 -9.13 -28.21 -28.54
C ASN A 35 -10.18 -28.11 -27.41
N GLY A 36 -10.07 -27.08 -26.54
CA GLY A 36 -11.02 -26.82 -25.45
C GLY A 36 -12.33 -26.20 -25.94
N SER A 37 -13.22 -25.78 -25.03
CA SER A 37 -14.58 -25.33 -25.36
C SER A 37 -14.64 -23.91 -25.97
N TYR A 38 -13.59 -23.10 -25.84
CA TYR A 38 -13.60 -21.74 -26.36
C TYR A 38 -13.46 -21.71 -27.89
N ALA A 39 -14.59 -21.64 -28.58
CA ALA A 39 -14.69 -21.79 -30.05
C ALA A 39 -13.75 -20.86 -30.85
N PRO A 40 -13.54 -19.56 -30.50
CA PRO A 40 -12.66 -18.68 -31.28
C PRO A 40 -11.19 -19.13 -31.33
N LEU A 41 -10.78 -20.03 -30.42
CA LEU A 41 -9.39 -20.51 -30.34
C LEU A 41 -9.19 -21.91 -30.92
N GLN A 42 -10.27 -22.60 -31.28
CA GLN A 42 -10.25 -23.98 -31.82
C GLN A 42 -9.27 -24.12 -33.00
N GLY A 43 -8.41 -25.14 -32.92
CA GLY A 43 -7.44 -25.48 -33.95
C GLY A 43 -6.24 -24.52 -34.05
N GLN A 44 -6.18 -23.43 -33.26
CA GLN A 44 -5.04 -22.53 -33.22
C GLN A 44 -3.89 -23.10 -32.40
N ARG A 45 -2.67 -22.81 -32.80
CA ARG A 45 -1.48 -23.12 -32.02
C ARG A 45 -1.21 -22.01 -31.02
N VAL A 46 -1.16 -22.37 -29.74
CA VAL A 46 -0.95 -21.47 -28.61
C VAL A 46 -0.02 -22.15 -27.59
N THR A 47 0.53 -21.38 -26.66
CA THR A 47 1.27 -21.98 -25.54
C THR A 47 0.35 -22.77 -24.64
N GLU A 48 0.84 -23.84 -24.04
CA GLU A 48 0.07 -24.65 -23.11
C GLU A 48 -0.39 -23.85 -21.89
N ALA A 49 0.43 -22.90 -21.40
CA ALA A 49 0.05 -22.00 -20.31
C ALA A 49 -1.18 -21.16 -20.66
N PHE A 50 -1.23 -20.59 -21.88
CA PHE A 50 -2.38 -19.84 -22.35
C PHE A 50 -3.59 -20.75 -22.52
N ALA A 51 -3.44 -21.91 -23.19
CA ALA A 51 -4.51 -22.88 -23.37
C ALA A 51 -5.14 -23.31 -22.03
N LYS A 52 -4.30 -23.66 -21.04
CA LYS A 52 -4.79 -24.08 -19.71
C LYS A 52 -5.44 -22.94 -18.92
N THR A 53 -5.03 -21.70 -19.13
CA THR A 53 -5.71 -20.56 -18.51
C THR A 53 -7.07 -20.29 -19.16
N ILE A 54 -7.22 -20.54 -20.44
CA ILE A 54 -8.53 -20.51 -21.14
C ILE A 54 -9.42 -21.67 -20.66
N ASP A 55 -8.91 -22.91 -20.61
CA ASP A 55 -9.64 -24.09 -20.08
C ASP A 55 -10.11 -23.81 -18.64
N LEU A 56 -9.24 -23.28 -17.78
CA LEU A 56 -9.59 -22.87 -16.42
C LEU A 56 -10.76 -21.88 -16.40
N SER A 57 -10.80 -20.95 -17.35
CA SER A 57 -11.83 -19.90 -17.39
C SER A 57 -13.18 -20.40 -17.90
N PHE A 58 -13.20 -21.36 -18.82
CA PHE A 58 -14.42 -21.79 -19.52
C PHE A 58 -14.84 -23.23 -19.22
N ASP A 59 -13.90 -24.14 -18.95
CA ASP A 59 -14.21 -25.57 -18.77
C ASP A 59 -14.25 -25.99 -17.29
N VAL A 60 -13.55 -25.25 -16.40
CA VAL A 60 -13.57 -25.52 -14.96
C VAL A 60 -14.72 -24.78 -14.28
N ARG A 61 -15.61 -25.53 -13.61
CA ARG A 61 -16.72 -24.92 -12.87
C ARG A 61 -16.21 -23.93 -11.81
N GLY A 62 -16.61 -22.68 -11.94
CA GLY A 62 -16.15 -21.58 -11.06
C GLY A 62 -14.73 -21.09 -11.33
N GLY A 63 -14.01 -21.63 -12.32
CA GLY A 63 -12.63 -21.27 -12.61
C GLY A 63 -12.45 -19.80 -12.96
N LEU A 64 -13.31 -19.25 -13.82
CA LEU A 64 -13.31 -17.81 -14.13
C LEU A 64 -13.50 -16.97 -12.87
N LEU A 65 -14.47 -17.31 -12.02
CA LEU A 65 -14.73 -16.58 -10.77
C LEU A 65 -13.49 -16.62 -9.86
N MET A 66 -12.87 -17.79 -9.67
CA MET A 66 -11.67 -17.93 -8.82
C MET A 66 -10.49 -17.13 -9.38
N ARG A 67 -10.29 -17.13 -10.70
CA ARG A 67 -9.26 -16.33 -11.35
C ARG A 67 -9.51 -14.83 -11.16
N GLN A 68 -10.74 -14.38 -11.34
CA GLN A 68 -11.15 -12.98 -11.13
C GLN A 68 -11.02 -12.57 -9.65
N MET A 69 -11.44 -13.45 -8.71
CA MET A 69 -11.29 -13.20 -7.27
C MET A 69 -9.83 -13.07 -6.86
N HIS A 70 -8.95 -13.90 -7.42
CA HIS A 70 -7.52 -13.82 -7.17
C HIS A 70 -6.95 -12.48 -7.64
N HIS A 71 -7.29 -12.07 -8.85
CA HIS A 71 -6.80 -10.81 -9.44
C HIS A 71 -7.37 -9.58 -8.71
N TRP A 72 -8.69 -9.53 -8.44
CA TRP A 72 -9.29 -8.45 -7.65
C TRP A 72 -8.72 -8.37 -6.23
N ALA A 73 -8.55 -9.52 -5.57
CA ALA A 73 -7.94 -9.56 -4.25
C ALA A 73 -6.51 -9.03 -4.25
N CYS A 74 -5.70 -9.29 -5.30
CA CYS A 74 -4.37 -8.73 -5.48
C CYS A 74 -4.43 -7.19 -5.58
N ASN A 75 -5.28 -6.65 -6.43
CA ASN A 75 -5.45 -5.20 -6.60
C ASN A 75 -5.91 -4.52 -5.30
N ILE A 76 -6.89 -5.11 -4.60
CA ILE A 76 -7.38 -4.61 -3.30
C ILE A 76 -6.27 -4.69 -2.25
N PHE A 77 -5.49 -5.78 -2.22
CA PHE A 77 -4.39 -5.97 -1.27
C PHE A 77 -3.30 -4.91 -1.42
N VAL A 78 -2.80 -4.71 -2.64
CA VAL A 78 -1.76 -3.70 -2.90
C VAL A 78 -2.30 -2.30 -2.62
N GLY A 79 -3.52 -1.98 -3.07
CA GLY A 79 -4.17 -0.69 -2.79
C GLY A 79 -4.33 -0.44 -1.28
N ALA A 80 -4.75 -1.45 -0.53
CA ALA A 80 -4.87 -1.35 0.93
C ALA A 80 -3.52 -1.11 1.62
N ILE A 81 -2.43 -1.77 1.16
CA ILE A 81 -1.08 -1.52 1.67
C ILE A 81 -0.65 -0.07 1.39
N VAL A 82 -0.88 0.44 0.18
CA VAL A 82 -0.53 1.84 -0.17
C VAL A 82 -1.26 2.82 0.75
N VAL A 83 -2.57 2.65 0.95
CA VAL A 83 -3.36 3.49 1.87
C VAL A 83 -2.88 3.34 3.33
N HIS A 84 -2.55 2.11 3.75
CA HIS A 84 -1.99 1.85 5.08
C HIS A 84 -0.64 2.56 5.26
N MET A 85 0.26 2.46 4.30
CA MET A 85 1.56 3.13 4.33
C MET A 85 1.41 4.65 4.37
N ALA A 86 0.52 5.20 3.54
CA ALA A 86 0.21 6.62 3.55
C ALA A 86 -0.32 7.08 4.93
N ARG A 87 -1.25 6.33 5.53
CA ARG A 87 -1.74 6.62 6.88
C ARG A 87 -0.61 6.60 7.91
N VAL A 88 0.26 5.58 7.89
CA VAL A 88 1.40 5.47 8.83
C VAL A 88 2.36 6.64 8.64
N PHE A 89 2.63 7.03 7.39
CA PHE A 89 3.52 8.13 7.05
C PHE A 89 2.97 9.48 7.53
N PHE A 90 1.76 9.85 7.11
CA PHE A 90 1.20 11.17 7.41
C PHE A 90 0.92 11.39 8.90
N THR A 91 0.67 10.32 9.66
CA THR A 91 0.43 10.42 11.10
C THR A 91 1.68 10.16 11.96
N GLY A 92 2.84 9.92 11.35
CA GLY A 92 4.08 9.66 12.09
C GLY A 92 4.07 8.36 12.91
N ALA A 93 3.21 7.39 12.55
CA ALA A 93 3.13 6.13 13.26
C ALA A 93 4.40 5.27 13.13
N PHE A 94 5.30 5.61 12.21
CA PHE A 94 6.60 4.98 12.00
C PHE A 94 7.69 5.42 13.01
N ARG A 95 7.48 6.52 13.76
CA ARG A 95 8.46 7.03 14.72
C ARG A 95 8.81 5.98 15.78
N LYS A 96 9.89 6.20 16.54
CA LYS A 96 10.29 5.25 17.59
C LYS A 96 9.11 4.80 18.46
N PRO A 97 9.03 3.50 18.76
CA PRO A 97 9.98 2.43 18.49
C PRO A 97 9.70 1.64 17.19
N ARG A 98 8.91 2.18 16.23
CA ARG A 98 8.30 1.44 15.09
C ARG A 98 9.05 1.58 13.77
N GLU A 99 10.27 2.13 13.78
CA GLU A 99 11.10 2.34 12.58
C GLU A 99 11.39 1.02 11.84
N LEU A 100 11.74 -0.05 12.59
CA LEU A 100 11.94 -1.38 11.99
C LEU A 100 10.64 -1.93 11.38
N ASN A 101 9.53 -1.73 12.07
CA ASN A 101 8.23 -2.18 11.58
C ASN A 101 7.79 -1.44 10.30
N TRP A 102 8.14 -0.16 10.18
CA TRP A 102 8.00 0.62 8.96
C TRP A 102 8.84 0.05 7.81
N SER A 103 10.10 -0.30 8.06
CA SER A 103 10.98 -0.90 7.05
C SER A 103 10.44 -2.25 6.57
N ILE A 104 9.93 -3.10 7.49
CA ILE A 104 9.24 -4.35 7.13
C ILE A 104 8.02 -4.06 6.25
N GLY A 105 7.22 -3.03 6.58
CA GLY A 105 6.07 -2.60 5.77
C GLY A 105 6.46 -2.20 4.34
N ASN A 106 7.54 -1.44 4.17
CA ASN A 106 8.07 -1.09 2.84
C ASN A 106 8.51 -2.33 2.04
N THR A 107 9.19 -3.28 2.69
CA THR A 107 9.57 -4.54 2.06
C THR A 107 8.33 -5.34 1.64
N LEU A 108 7.32 -5.42 2.50
CA LEU A 108 6.05 -6.10 2.18
C LEU A 108 5.35 -5.48 0.98
N LEU A 109 5.31 -4.13 0.86
CA LEU A 109 4.77 -3.46 -0.32
C LEU A 109 5.55 -3.81 -1.58
N THR A 110 6.88 -3.75 -1.52
CA THR A 110 7.75 -4.09 -2.66
C THR A 110 7.53 -5.53 -3.11
N LEU A 111 7.52 -6.48 -2.15
CA LEU A 111 7.27 -7.90 -2.45
C LEU A 111 5.87 -8.15 -2.99
N ALA A 112 4.85 -7.43 -2.51
CA ALA A 112 3.48 -7.55 -3.02
C ALA A 112 3.39 -7.09 -4.48
N ILE A 113 4.03 -5.97 -4.85
CA ILE A 113 4.11 -5.48 -6.24
C ILE A 113 4.82 -6.49 -7.13
N VAL A 114 6.01 -6.97 -6.71
CA VAL A 114 6.77 -7.96 -7.47
C VAL A 114 5.96 -9.26 -7.64
N ASN A 115 5.35 -9.75 -6.56
CA ASN A 115 4.54 -10.96 -6.61
C ASN A 115 3.33 -10.80 -7.52
N GLY A 116 2.66 -9.66 -7.48
CA GLY A 116 1.55 -9.33 -8.39
C GLY A 116 1.98 -9.37 -9.86
N PHE A 117 3.13 -8.76 -10.19
CA PHE A 117 3.69 -8.81 -11.54
C PHE A 117 4.01 -10.24 -12.01
N LEU A 118 4.61 -11.07 -11.14
CA LEU A 118 4.89 -12.46 -11.48
C LEU A 118 3.62 -13.24 -11.80
N GLY A 119 2.56 -13.08 -10.97
CA GLY A 119 1.26 -13.73 -11.20
C GLY A 119 0.55 -13.24 -12.46
N TYR A 120 0.59 -11.93 -12.70
CA TYR A 120 0.06 -11.31 -13.91
C TYR A 120 0.72 -11.87 -15.19
N SER A 121 1.98 -12.28 -15.11
CA SER A 121 2.77 -12.77 -16.24
C SER A 121 2.48 -14.24 -16.60
N LEU A 122 1.80 -15.01 -15.74
CA LEU A 122 1.61 -16.46 -15.93
C LEU A 122 0.69 -16.84 -17.10
N PRO A 123 -0.39 -16.11 -17.43
CA PRO A 123 -1.31 -16.51 -18.50
C PRO A 123 -0.73 -16.58 -19.91
N ASP A 124 0.42 -15.93 -20.15
CA ASP A 124 1.11 -15.88 -21.45
C ASP A 124 0.22 -15.35 -22.58
N ASP A 125 -0.65 -14.39 -22.24
CA ASP A 125 -1.46 -13.63 -23.18
C ASP A 125 -0.67 -12.45 -23.77
N LEU A 126 -1.22 -11.78 -24.80
CA LEU A 126 -0.54 -10.69 -25.50
C LEU A 126 -0.12 -9.56 -24.56
N VAL A 127 -0.94 -9.22 -23.55
CA VAL A 127 -0.65 -8.13 -22.62
C VAL A 127 0.41 -8.52 -21.62
N SER A 128 0.27 -9.68 -20.99
CA SER A 128 1.25 -10.19 -20.02
C SER A 128 2.60 -10.50 -20.66
N GLY A 129 2.61 -11.07 -21.86
CA GLY A 129 3.84 -11.33 -22.63
C GLY A 129 4.54 -10.03 -23.05
N THR A 130 3.78 -8.98 -23.42
CA THR A 130 4.35 -7.65 -23.65
C THR A 130 5.00 -7.09 -22.37
N GLY A 131 4.33 -7.23 -21.21
CA GLY A 131 4.89 -6.86 -19.91
C GLY A 131 6.17 -7.61 -19.57
N LEU A 132 6.24 -8.91 -19.85
CA LEU A 132 7.45 -9.71 -19.71
C LEU A 132 8.60 -9.22 -20.59
N ARG A 133 8.31 -8.84 -21.84
CA ARG A 133 9.32 -8.28 -22.76
C ARG A 133 9.87 -6.96 -22.26
N ILE A 134 9.01 -6.10 -21.69
CA ILE A 134 9.44 -4.84 -21.04
C ILE A 134 10.34 -5.17 -19.85
N ALA A 135 9.94 -6.11 -18.98
CA ALA A 135 10.75 -6.52 -17.83
C ALA A 135 12.13 -7.08 -18.25
N TYR A 136 12.17 -7.89 -19.30
CA TYR A 136 13.43 -8.38 -19.89
C TYR A 136 14.32 -7.21 -20.35
N SER A 137 13.73 -6.21 -21.04
CA SER A 137 14.44 -5.02 -21.48
C SER A 137 14.95 -4.16 -20.33
N ILE A 138 14.19 -4.05 -19.23
CA ILE A 138 14.62 -3.37 -18.00
C ILE A 138 15.83 -4.06 -17.38
N LEU A 139 15.83 -5.40 -17.33
CA LEU A 139 16.97 -6.17 -16.83
C LEU A 139 18.20 -5.94 -17.69
N LEU A 140 18.07 -5.96 -19.03
CA LEU A 140 19.16 -5.68 -19.94
C LEU A 140 19.75 -4.27 -19.75
N ALA A 141 18.92 -3.30 -19.34
CA ALA A 141 19.33 -1.92 -19.10
C ALA A 141 20.13 -1.72 -17.80
N VAL A 142 20.28 -2.76 -16.94
CA VAL A 142 21.13 -2.69 -15.74
C VAL A 142 22.60 -2.65 -16.15
N PRO A 143 23.33 -1.55 -15.88
CA PRO A 143 24.70 -1.43 -16.36
C PRO A 143 25.63 -2.55 -15.83
N GLY A 144 26.43 -3.13 -16.71
CA GLY A 144 27.45 -4.12 -16.39
C GLY A 144 26.99 -5.55 -16.15
N VAL A 145 25.80 -5.75 -15.53
CA VAL A 145 25.33 -7.09 -15.15
C VAL A 145 23.98 -7.47 -15.78
N GLY A 146 23.35 -6.55 -16.51
CA GLY A 146 21.98 -6.71 -17.01
C GLY A 146 21.77 -7.95 -17.88
N THR A 147 22.67 -8.22 -18.80
CA THR A 147 22.61 -9.41 -19.66
C THR A 147 22.65 -10.70 -18.83
N TYR A 148 23.50 -10.77 -17.81
CA TYR A 148 23.59 -11.94 -16.93
C TYR A 148 22.31 -12.11 -16.10
N LEU A 149 21.75 -11.02 -15.57
CA LEU A 149 20.50 -11.05 -14.81
C LEU A 149 19.32 -11.50 -15.69
N ALA A 150 19.21 -10.93 -16.88
CA ALA A 150 18.17 -11.30 -17.83
C ALA A 150 18.27 -12.77 -18.23
N PHE A 151 19.45 -13.23 -18.58
CA PHE A 151 19.70 -14.63 -18.94
C PHE A 151 19.43 -15.58 -17.76
N TRP A 152 19.86 -15.21 -16.55
CA TRP A 152 19.63 -16.02 -15.35
C TRP A 152 18.14 -16.11 -14.99
N ILE A 153 17.38 -15.00 -15.04
CA ILE A 153 15.95 -14.98 -14.67
C ILE A 153 15.11 -15.69 -15.74
N PHE A 154 15.33 -15.38 -17.03
CA PHE A 154 14.54 -15.92 -18.13
C PHE A 154 15.03 -17.30 -18.60
N GLY A 155 16.25 -17.68 -18.27
CA GLY A 155 16.84 -18.97 -18.68
C GLY A 155 17.36 -18.99 -20.11
N GLY A 156 17.60 -17.82 -20.71
CA GLY A 156 18.10 -17.66 -22.07
C GLY A 156 17.62 -16.35 -22.70
N ASN A 157 17.68 -16.32 -24.03
CA ASN A 157 17.11 -15.21 -24.79
C ASN A 157 15.58 -15.17 -24.63
N PHE A 158 15.03 -13.95 -24.71
CA PHE A 158 13.58 -13.78 -24.63
C PHE A 158 12.85 -14.57 -25.74
N PRO A 159 11.71 -15.24 -25.42
CA PRO A 159 10.95 -15.25 -24.16
C PRO A 159 11.53 -16.16 -23.06
N GLY A 160 12.49 -17.06 -23.35
CA GLY A 160 13.05 -18.02 -22.42
C GLY A 160 12.10 -19.20 -22.14
N GLU A 161 12.58 -20.43 -22.29
CA GLU A 161 11.73 -21.63 -22.20
C GLU A 161 11.25 -21.97 -20.78
N ILE A 162 11.93 -21.43 -19.76
CA ILE A 162 11.70 -21.81 -18.35
C ILE A 162 11.17 -20.66 -17.48
N VAL A 163 10.93 -19.49 -18.07
CA VAL A 163 10.53 -18.30 -17.32
C VAL A 163 9.21 -18.52 -16.58
N LEU A 164 8.19 -19.11 -17.21
CA LEU A 164 6.87 -19.32 -16.57
C LEU A 164 6.98 -20.31 -15.40
N SER A 165 7.78 -21.35 -15.52
CA SER A 165 8.01 -22.31 -14.41
C SER A 165 8.70 -21.64 -13.22
N ARG A 166 9.70 -20.79 -13.47
CA ARG A 166 10.38 -20.01 -12.43
C ARG A 166 9.43 -19.01 -11.79
N PHE A 167 8.65 -18.30 -12.59
CA PHE A 167 7.68 -17.33 -12.10
C PHE A 167 6.59 -18.00 -11.28
N LEU A 168 6.11 -19.17 -11.66
CA LEU A 168 5.15 -19.92 -10.84
C LEU A 168 5.71 -20.23 -9.45
N ILE A 169 6.93 -20.79 -9.37
CA ILE A 169 7.56 -21.12 -8.08
C ILE A 169 7.78 -19.86 -7.23
N LEU A 170 8.26 -18.77 -7.84
CA LEU A 170 8.44 -17.51 -7.13
C LEU A 170 7.09 -16.95 -6.64
N HIS A 171 6.08 -16.93 -7.51
CA HIS A 171 4.77 -16.37 -7.22
C HIS A 171 3.94 -17.19 -6.23
N ALA A 172 3.93 -18.51 -6.38
CA ALA A 172 3.04 -19.36 -5.58
C ALA A 172 3.67 -19.84 -4.26
N LEU A 173 5.01 -19.89 -4.15
CA LEU A 173 5.69 -20.48 -3.01
C LEU A 173 6.68 -19.51 -2.34
N VAL A 174 7.70 -19.05 -3.08
CA VAL A 174 8.85 -18.37 -2.46
C VAL A 174 8.45 -17.01 -1.91
N ILE A 175 7.91 -16.12 -2.76
CA ILE A 175 7.55 -14.76 -2.33
C ILE A 175 6.37 -14.77 -1.35
N PRO A 176 5.28 -15.53 -1.55
CA PRO A 176 4.23 -15.65 -0.53
C PRO A 176 4.74 -16.20 0.79
N GLY A 177 5.66 -17.17 0.79
CA GLY A 177 6.29 -17.68 2.00
C GLY A 177 7.06 -16.58 2.76
N ILE A 178 7.84 -15.78 2.04
CA ILE A 178 8.55 -14.62 2.61
C ILE A 178 7.55 -13.59 3.15
N ILE A 179 6.52 -13.25 2.36
CA ILE A 179 5.46 -12.29 2.77
C ILE A 179 4.81 -12.78 4.07
N LEU A 180 4.40 -14.04 4.17
CA LEU A 180 3.77 -14.60 5.37
C LEU A 180 4.69 -14.54 6.58
N ALA A 181 5.96 -14.89 6.42
CA ALA A 181 6.97 -14.80 7.50
C ALA A 181 7.14 -13.34 7.95
N MET A 182 7.24 -12.41 7.01
CA MET A 182 7.38 -10.98 7.32
C MET A 182 6.10 -10.38 7.93
N VAL A 183 4.92 -10.80 7.50
CA VAL A 183 3.65 -10.42 8.14
C VAL A 183 3.63 -10.91 9.59
N GLY A 184 4.08 -12.14 9.85
CA GLY A 184 4.25 -12.66 11.20
C GLY A 184 5.17 -11.79 12.06
N ALA A 185 6.33 -11.40 11.53
CA ALA A 185 7.27 -10.50 12.20
C ALA A 185 6.67 -9.09 12.41
N HIS A 186 5.97 -8.54 11.41
CA HIS A 186 5.30 -7.24 11.45
C HIS A 186 4.24 -7.18 12.58
N LEU A 187 3.42 -8.22 12.68
CA LEU A 187 2.40 -8.34 13.72
C LEU A 187 3.02 -8.59 15.11
N PHE A 188 4.07 -9.41 15.19
CA PHE A 188 4.81 -9.63 16.43
C PHE A 188 5.39 -8.31 16.97
N LEU A 189 6.01 -7.50 16.12
CA LEU A 189 6.52 -6.18 16.50
C LEU A 189 5.39 -5.25 16.94
N LEU A 190 4.23 -5.27 16.27
CA LEU A 190 3.06 -4.49 16.67
C LEU A 190 2.62 -4.83 18.12
N VAL A 191 2.59 -6.12 18.48
CA VAL A 191 2.25 -6.55 19.84
C VAL A 191 3.30 -6.09 20.85
N ARG A 192 4.59 -6.23 20.53
CA ARG A 192 5.71 -5.83 21.39
C ARG A 192 5.81 -4.32 21.58
N GLN A 193 5.62 -3.55 20.51
CA GLN A 193 5.80 -2.09 20.48
C GLN A 193 4.50 -1.33 20.78
N LYS A 194 3.39 -2.06 20.98
CA LYS A 194 2.02 -1.55 21.13
C LYS A 194 1.55 -0.77 19.89
N HIS A 195 0.27 -0.52 19.78
CA HIS A 195 -0.29 0.27 18.68
C HIS A 195 -0.22 1.78 18.99
N THR A 196 -0.32 2.61 17.96
CA THR A 196 -0.44 4.05 18.07
C THR A 196 -1.91 4.46 18.26
N GLN A 197 -2.14 5.63 18.86
CA GLN A 197 -3.46 6.18 19.13
C GLN A 197 -3.50 7.68 18.83
N PHE A 198 -4.66 8.19 18.43
CA PHE A 198 -4.83 9.64 18.32
C PHE A 198 -4.92 10.28 19.71
N PRO A 199 -4.41 11.52 19.87
CA PRO A 199 -4.58 12.28 21.10
C PRO A 199 -6.06 12.38 21.50
N GLY A 200 -6.33 12.32 22.81
CA GLY A 200 -7.68 12.41 23.36
C GLY A 200 -7.70 12.15 24.87
N PRO A 201 -8.83 12.31 25.54
CA PRO A 201 -8.93 12.13 26.98
C PRO A 201 -8.36 10.78 27.43
N GLY A 202 -7.50 10.78 28.44
CA GLY A 202 -6.87 9.59 29.01
C GLY A 202 -5.82 8.89 28.13
N ARG A 203 -5.42 9.49 27.00
CA ARG A 203 -4.39 8.96 26.08
C ARG A 203 -3.13 9.80 26.17
N THR A 204 -2.03 9.15 26.52
CA THR A 204 -0.72 9.77 26.70
C THR A 204 0.35 9.00 25.95
N GLU A 205 1.59 9.51 25.93
CA GLU A 205 2.75 8.79 25.38
C GLU A 205 3.13 7.54 26.23
N ASN A 206 2.67 7.48 27.48
CA ASN A 206 3.02 6.39 28.41
C ASN A 206 1.99 5.26 28.45
N ASN A 207 0.82 5.43 27.86
CA ASN A 207 -0.22 4.42 27.83
C ASN A 207 -0.72 4.15 26.41
N VAL A 208 -1.40 3.01 26.26
CA VAL A 208 -2.15 2.69 25.03
C VAL A 208 -3.51 2.15 25.41
N VAL A 209 -4.55 2.90 25.03
CA VAL A 209 -5.94 2.53 25.31
C VAL A 209 -6.47 1.73 24.12
N GLY A 210 -6.89 0.50 24.34
CA GLY A 210 -7.44 -0.41 23.34
C GLY A 210 -8.84 -0.88 23.69
N SER A 211 -9.42 -1.70 22.81
CA SER A 211 -10.64 -2.46 23.08
C SER A 211 -10.28 -3.92 23.38
N PRO A 212 -11.11 -4.64 24.16
CA PRO A 212 -10.89 -6.06 24.40
C PRO A 212 -10.75 -6.86 23.11
N MET A 213 -9.79 -7.78 23.08
CA MET A 213 -9.56 -8.63 21.89
C MET A 213 -10.81 -9.47 21.61
N PHE A 214 -11.33 -10.12 22.64
CA PHE A 214 -12.54 -10.94 22.59
C PHE A 214 -13.63 -10.34 23.49
N PRO A 215 -14.91 -10.28 23.05
CA PRO A 215 -15.39 -10.61 21.70
C PRO A 215 -15.31 -9.44 20.70
N VAL A 216 -15.00 -8.20 21.17
CA VAL A 216 -15.20 -6.96 20.43
C VAL A 216 -14.30 -6.85 19.19
N PHE A 217 -12.99 -6.98 19.37
CA PHE A 217 -12.05 -6.83 18.25
C PHE A 217 -12.24 -7.98 17.26
N MET A 218 -12.33 -9.21 17.76
CA MET A 218 -12.50 -10.41 16.94
C MET A 218 -13.79 -10.36 16.12
N GLY A 219 -14.94 -10.00 16.73
CA GLY A 219 -16.21 -9.89 16.03
C GLY A 219 -16.18 -8.83 14.92
N LYS A 220 -15.59 -7.66 15.20
CA LYS A 220 -15.43 -6.60 14.19
C LYS A 220 -14.52 -7.05 13.03
N THR A 221 -13.42 -7.74 13.32
CA THR A 221 -12.48 -8.20 12.30
C THR A 221 -13.09 -9.27 11.41
N THR A 222 -13.80 -10.24 12.01
CA THR A 222 -14.48 -11.31 11.27
C THR A 222 -15.61 -10.74 10.40
N GLY A 223 -16.43 -9.83 10.92
CA GLY A 223 -17.47 -9.17 10.12
C GLY A 223 -16.88 -8.39 8.96
N PHE A 224 -15.79 -7.67 9.18
CA PHE A 224 -15.09 -6.94 8.13
C PHE A 224 -14.46 -7.88 7.08
N PHE A 225 -13.95 -9.04 7.50
CA PHE A 225 -13.46 -10.06 6.57
C PHE A 225 -14.54 -10.51 5.60
N PHE A 226 -15.73 -10.87 6.10
CA PHE A 226 -16.83 -11.29 5.23
C PHE A 226 -17.31 -10.17 4.31
N LEU A 227 -17.29 -8.92 4.78
CA LEU A 227 -17.60 -7.77 3.93
C LEU A 227 -16.59 -7.65 2.77
N VAL A 228 -15.28 -7.70 3.05
CA VAL A 228 -14.23 -7.62 2.02
C VAL A 228 -14.34 -8.81 1.07
N ALA A 229 -14.55 -10.02 1.57
CA ALA A 229 -14.72 -11.21 0.75
C ALA A 229 -15.96 -11.11 -0.16
N GLY A 230 -17.10 -10.64 0.39
CA GLY A 230 -18.32 -10.42 -0.38
C GLY A 230 -18.17 -9.37 -1.47
N VAL A 231 -17.54 -8.22 -1.16
CA VAL A 231 -17.25 -7.18 -2.17
C VAL A 231 -16.32 -7.70 -3.25
N THR A 232 -15.26 -8.43 -2.88
CA THR A 232 -14.34 -9.04 -3.84
C THR A 232 -15.05 -10.04 -4.75
N ALA A 233 -15.94 -10.89 -4.20
CA ALA A 233 -16.72 -11.85 -4.97
C ALA A 233 -17.69 -11.15 -5.94
N LEU A 234 -18.38 -10.08 -5.49
CA LEU A 234 -19.27 -9.29 -6.35
C LEU A 234 -18.52 -8.61 -7.49
N LEU A 235 -17.41 -7.96 -7.19
CA LEU A 235 -16.55 -7.36 -8.22
C LEU A 235 -16.10 -8.42 -9.22
N SER A 236 -15.69 -9.58 -8.74
CA SER A 236 -15.20 -10.68 -9.58
C SER A 236 -16.28 -11.30 -10.47
N ALA A 237 -17.52 -11.30 -10.01
CA ALA A 237 -18.66 -11.84 -10.77
C ALA A 237 -19.15 -10.84 -11.85
N PHE A 238 -19.16 -9.54 -11.55
CA PHE A 238 -19.80 -8.53 -12.41
C PHE A 238 -18.82 -7.61 -13.14
N VAL A 239 -17.59 -7.46 -12.66
CA VAL A 239 -16.57 -6.58 -13.25
C VAL A 239 -15.33 -7.40 -13.58
N GLN A 240 -15.24 -7.83 -14.83
CA GLN A 240 -14.09 -8.58 -15.30
C GLN A 240 -12.88 -7.66 -15.51
N ILE A 241 -11.74 -8.09 -14.97
CA ILE A 241 -10.44 -7.49 -15.24
C ILE A 241 -9.57 -8.50 -15.98
N ASN A 242 -8.72 -8.00 -16.84
CA ASN A 242 -7.78 -8.79 -17.65
C ASN A 242 -8.45 -9.99 -18.35
N PRO A 243 -9.39 -9.73 -19.30
CA PRO A 243 -10.06 -10.77 -20.08
C PRO A 243 -9.11 -11.30 -21.16
N ILE A 244 -8.21 -12.22 -20.79
CA ILE A 244 -7.10 -12.70 -21.61
C ILE A 244 -7.54 -13.25 -22.98
N TRP A 245 -8.76 -13.80 -23.07
CA TRP A 245 -9.32 -14.31 -24.32
C TRP A 245 -9.59 -13.21 -25.35
N LEU A 246 -9.78 -11.95 -24.93
CA LEU A 246 -9.91 -10.78 -25.82
C LEU A 246 -8.54 -10.31 -26.34
N PHE A 247 -7.49 -10.50 -25.57
CA PHE A 247 -6.13 -10.11 -25.95
C PHE A 247 -5.47 -11.14 -26.87
N GLY A 248 -5.85 -12.41 -26.72
CA GLY A 248 -5.26 -13.53 -27.44
C GLY A 248 -3.90 -13.98 -26.88
N PRO A 249 -3.30 -15.02 -27.45
CA PRO A 249 -2.01 -15.53 -27.02
C PRO A 249 -0.89 -14.52 -27.32
N TYR A 250 0.18 -14.59 -26.56
CA TYR A 250 1.37 -13.77 -26.81
C TYR A 250 1.94 -14.03 -28.21
N ASP A 251 2.21 -12.94 -28.93
CA ASP A 251 2.86 -12.95 -30.23
C ASP A 251 3.92 -11.84 -30.25
N ALA A 252 5.19 -12.21 -30.39
CA ALA A 252 6.31 -11.27 -30.36
C ALA A 252 6.28 -10.27 -31.54
N ALA A 253 5.55 -10.57 -32.61
CA ALA A 253 5.39 -9.68 -33.76
C ALA A 253 4.27 -8.63 -33.56
N LYS A 254 3.45 -8.77 -32.52
CA LYS A 254 2.36 -7.86 -32.20
C LYS A 254 2.69 -6.99 -31.00
N ILE A 255 2.10 -5.80 -30.95
CA ILE A 255 2.18 -4.87 -29.83
C ILE A 255 0.76 -4.69 -29.30
N SER A 256 0.59 -4.87 -27.98
CA SER A 256 -0.65 -4.45 -27.32
C SER A 256 -0.65 -2.92 -27.16
N TYR A 257 -1.72 -2.27 -27.57
CA TYR A 257 -1.95 -0.86 -27.32
C TYR A 257 -3.32 -0.65 -26.67
N ALA A 258 -3.53 0.51 -26.05
CA ALA A 258 -4.76 0.83 -25.32
C ALA A 258 -5.12 -0.19 -24.22
N VAL A 259 -4.13 -0.92 -23.73
CA VAL A 259 -4.23 -1.88 -22.63
C VAL A 259 -3.18 -1.51 -21.58
N GLN A 260 -3.60 -1.49 -20.33
CA GLN A 260 -2.76 -1.03 -19.24
C GLN A 260 -2.38 -2.22 -18.35
N PRO A 261 -1.19 -2.20 -17.74
CA PRO A 261 -0.86 -3.14 -16.67
C PRO A 261 -1.75 -2.87 -15.45
N ASP A 262 -1.73 -3.78 -14.49
CA ASP A 262 -2.35 -3.54 -13.20
C ASP A 262 -1.88 -2.22 -12.58
N PHE A 263 -2.78 -1.53 -11.87
CA PHE A 263 -2.57 -0.13 -11.43
C PHE A 263 -1.27 0.07 -10.64
N TYR A 264 -0.83 -0.92 -9.87
CA TYR A 264 0.38 -0.83 -9.06
C TYR A 264 1.68 -0.81 -9.88
N MET A 265 1.62 -1.19 -11.16
CA MET A 265 2.70 -1.03 -12.14
C MET A 265 2.60 0.27 -12.92
N GLY A 266 1.47 0.98 -12.84
CA GLY A 266 1.17 2.15 -13.67
C GLY A 266 2.18 3.29 -13.51
N PHE A 267 2.69 3.54 -12.30
CA PHE A 267 3.70 4.58 -12.11
C PHE A 267 5.01 4.27 -12.85
N LEU A 268 5.39 2.99 -12.93
CA LEU A 268 6.57 2.52 -13.65
C LEU A 268 6.34 2.59 -15.17
N ASP A 269 5.22 2.08 -15.64
CA ASP A 269 4.84 2.12 -17.05
C ASP A 269 4.75 3.57 -17.54
N GLY A 270 4.09 4.45 -16.79
CA GLY A 270 4.00 5.87 -17.13
C GLY A 270 5.36 6.56 -17.17
N ALA A 271 6.24 6.27 -16.23
CA ALA A 271 7.60 6.81 -16.25
C ALA A 271 8.39 6.37 -17.49
N LEU A 272 8.26 5.10 -17.88
CA LEU A 272 8.87 4.58 -19.12
C LEU A 272 8.30 5.26 -20.37
N ARG A 273 6.97 5.43 -20.47
CA ARG A 273 6.31 6.04 -21.63
C ARG A 273 6.71 7.50 -21.87
N ILE A 274 6.87 8.27 -20.79
CA ILE A 274 7.23 9.69 -20.90
C ILE A 274 8.75 9.95 -20.96
N ALA A 275 9.58 8.95 -20.72
CA ALA A 275 11.03 9.12 -20.74
C ALA A 275 11.50 9.64 -22.13
N PRO A 276 12.33 10.68 -22.16
CA PRO A 276 12.93 11.13 -23.42
C PRO A 276 13.99 10.13 -23.88
N ALA A 277 14.12 9.95 -25.18
CA ALA A 277 15.18 9.12 -25.77
C ALA A 277 16.55 9.73 -25.46
N TRP A 278 17.24 9.14 -24.48
CA TRP A 278 18.53 9.61 -24.01
C TRP A 278 19.44 8.42 -23.71
N GLN A 279 20.58 8.37 -24.35
CA GLN A 279 21.56 7.30 -24.22
C GLN A 279 22.95 7.88 -24.07
N THR A 280 23.81 7.19 -23.34
CA THR A 280 25.23 7.51 -23.26
C THR A 280 26.05 6.23 -23.38
N VAL A 281 27.24 6.36 -23.94
CA VAL A 281 28.22 5.26 -23.96
C VAL A 281 29.27 5.51 -22.88
N ALA A 282 29.42 4.58 -21.97
CA ALA A 282 30.43 4.63 -20.92
C ALA A 282 31.09 3.25 -20.77
N PHE A 283 32.40 3.20 -20.66
CA PHE A 283 33.16 1.97 -20.48
C PHE A 283 32.89 0.89 -21.57
N GLY A 284 32.62 1.33 -22.81
CA GLY A 284 32.27 0.44 -23.93
C GLY A 284 30.84 -0.14 -23.89
N HIS A 285 29.99 0.31 -22.95
CA HIS A 285 28.61 -0.12 -22.84
C HIS A 285 27.65 1.04 -23.14
N ASN A 286 26.56 0.74 -23.85
CA ASN A 286 25.46 1.69 -24.00
C ASN A 286 24.58 1.67 -22.75
N ILE A 287 24.34 2.84 -22.17
CA ILE A 287 23.43 3.05 -21.04
C ILE A 287 22.17 3.73 -21.56
N PRO A 288 21.05 3.00 -21.71
CA PRO A 288 19.78 3.55 -22.18
C PRO A 288 19.05 4.24 -21.01
N TRP A 289 19.30 5.53 -20.82
CA TRP A 289 18.72 6.29 -19.71
C TRP A 289 17.20 6.38 -19.78
N GLU A 290 16.62 6.29 -20.99
CA GLU A 290 15.18 6.18 -21.21
C GLU A 290 14.53 4.96 -20.56
N VAL A 291 15.33 3.95 -20.20
CA VAL A 291 14.89 2.77 -19.44
C VAL A 291 15.50 2.78 -18.04
N THR A 292 16.82 3.02 -17.92
CA THR A 292 17.55 2.93 -16.65
C THR A 292 17.01 3.90 -15.61
N PHE A 293 16.73 5.16 -16.00
CA PHE A 293 16.23 6.16 -15.07
C PHE A 293 14.80 5.84 -14.59
N PRO A 294 13.78 5.70 -15.48
CA PRO A 294 12.41 5.49 -15.05
C PRO A 294 12.15 4.13 -14.40
N ALA A 295 12.86 3.07 -14.81
CA ALA A 295 12.58 1.73 -14.35
C ALA A 295 13.43 1.27 -13.17
N LEU A 296 14.62 1.83 -12.97
CA LEU A 296 15.54 1.41 -11.90
C LEU A 296 15.77 2.54 -10.89
N ILE A 297 16.17 3.72 -11.35
CA ILE A 297 16.56 4.81 -10.46
C ILE A 297 15.35 5.42 -9.78
N LEU A 298 14.30 5.77 -10.51
CA LEU A 298 13.12 6.43 -9.95
C LEU A 298 12.38 5.57 -8.91
N PRO A 299 12.07 4.29 -9.15
CA PRO A 299 11.53 3.42 -8.10
C PRO A 299 12.49 3.26 -6.93
N GLY A 300 13.79 3.10 -7.20
CA GLY A 300 14.83 3.03 -6.17
C GLY A 300 14.84 4.28 -5.28
N LEU A 301 14.65 5.47 -5.85
CA LEU A 301 14.54 6.71 -5.09
C LEU A 301 13.23 6.77 -4.27
N ILE A 302 12.08 6.42 -4.84
CA ILE A 302 10.78 6.44 -4.15
C ILE A 302 10.81 5.50 -2.94
N PHE A 303 11.15 4.24 -3.15
CA PHE A 303 11.19 3.24 -2.08
C PHE A 303 12.37 3.49 -1.13
N GLY A 304 13.55 3.87 -1.65
CA GLY A 304 14.73 4.20 -0.86
C GLY A 304 14.47 5.38 0.09
N LEU A 305 13.82 6.44 -0.39
CA LEU A 305 13.42 7.57 0.45
C LEU A 305 12.44 7.12 1.54
N ALA A 306 11.49 6.25 1.22
CA ALA A 306 10.57 5.70 2.21
C ALA A 306 11.33 4.92 3.31
N TYR A 307 12.35 4.13 2.95
CA TYR A 307 13.18 3.40 3.93
C TYR A 307 13.97 4.33 4.84
N VAL A 308 14.60 5.38 4.29
CA VAL A 308 15.48 6.25 5.07
C VAL A 308 14.72 7.36 5.81
N TRP A 309 13.43 7.57 5.49
CA TRP A 309 12.64 8.67 6.03
C TRP A 309 12.64 8.76 7.56
N PRO A 310 12.44 7.68 8.34
CA PRO A 310 12.45 7.78 9.79
C PRO A 310 13.77 8.31 10.35
N ALA A 311 14.89 7.87 9.77
CA ALA A 311 16.22 8.35 10.18
C ALA A 311 16.47 9.81 9.74
N LEU A 312 16.00 10.18 8.56
CA LEU A 312 16.09 11.55 8.03
C LEU A 312 15.27 12.51 8.89
N GLU A 313 14.03 12.18 9.18
CA GLU A 313 13.16 13.01 10.01
C GLU A 313 13.72 13.19 11.40
N ARG A 314 14.16 12.11 12.06
CA ARG A 314 14.81 12.16 13.36
C ARG A 314 16.05 13.06 13.35
N LYS A 315 16.86 13.01 12.29
CA LYS A 315 18.04 13.88 12.16
C LYS A 315 17.66 15.36 11.98
N ILE A 316 16.58 15.64 11.25
CA ILE A 316 16.12 17.02 10.99
C ILE A 316 15.44 17.62 12.23
N THR A 317 14.61 16.83 12.92
CA THR A 317 13.84 17.32 14.08
C THR A 317 14.61 17.23 15.38
N GLY A 318 15.63 16.39 15.48
CA GLY A 318 16.31 16.05 16.74
C GLY A 318 15.50 15.14 17.66
N ASP A 319 14.31 14.75 17.27
CA ASP A 319 13.37 13.95 18.07
C ASP A 319 13.84 12.49 18.19
N ASN A 320 14.18 12.08 19.41
CA ASN A 320 14.62 10.72 19.75
C ASN A 320 13.67 10.00 20.71
N GLU A 321 12.55 10.61 21.05
CA GLU A 321 11.60 10.10 22.02
C GLU A 321 10.76 8.91 21.47
N ILE A 322 10.11 8.22 22.40
CA ILE A 322 9.17 7.14 22.09
C ILE A 322 7.77 7.74 21.95
N HIS A 323 7.10 7.46 20.84
CA HIS A 323 5.79 8.00 20.53
C HIS A 323 4.71 6.92 20.48
N HIS A 324 3.67 7.09 21.27
CA HIS A 324 2.41 6.32 21.17
C HIS A 324 1.28 7.17 20.60
N LEU A 325 1.37 8.49 20.69
CA LEU A 325 0.42 9.40 20.09
C LEU A 325 0.77 9.68 18.63
N LEU A 326 -0.27 9.77 17.82
CA LEU A 326 -0.18 10.11 16.40
C LEU A 326 -0.17 11.62 16.21
N ASP A 327 0.62 12.07 15.24
CA ASP A 327 0.61 13.47 14.81
C ASP A 327 -0.65 13.79 13.99
N ARG A 328 -1.07 15.03 14.05
CA ARG A 328 -1.96 15.59 13.04
C ARG A 328 -1.10 16.05 11.85
N PRO A 329 -1.43 15.68 10.61
CA PRO A 329 -0.64 16.07 9.44
C PRO A 329 -0.37 17.57 9.33
N SER A 330 -1.31 18.42 9.75
CA SER A 330 -1.14 19.88 9.79
C SER A 330 -0.06 20.36 10.75
N GLN A 331 0.26 19.61 11.82
CA GLN A 331 1.27 19.97 12.82
C GLN A 331 2.70 19.65 12.36
N VAL A 332 2.85 18.81 11.31
CA VAL A 332 4.14 18.40 10.75
C VAL A 332 4.23 18.73 9.24
N PRO A 333 4.28 20.04 8.89
CA PRO A 333 4.09 20.49 7.51
C PRO A 333 5.10 19.91 6.52
N ILE A 334 6.38 19.76 6.91
CA ILE A 334 7.44 19.24 6.02
C ILE A 334 7.15 17.78 5.64
N ARG A 335 6.85 16.91 6.61
CA ARG A 335 6.50 15.52 6.35
C ARG A 335 5.28 15.45 5.42
N THR A 336 4.24 16.19 5.75
CA THR A 336 2.98 16.18 5.02
C THR A 336 3.15 16.68 3.59
N ALA A 337 3.88 17.79 3.39
CA ALA A 337 4.15 18.33 2.06
C ALA A 337 5.04 17.41 1.22
N SER A 338 6.06 16.79 1.83
CA SER A 338 6.92 15.82 1.13
C SER A 338 6.13 14.60 0.69
N GLY A 339 5.27 14.04 1.55
CA GLY A 339 4.39 12.93 1.19
C GLY A 339 3.41 13.30 0.09
N ALA A 340 2.81 14.49 0.15
CA ALA A 340 1.90 14.99 -0.88
C ALA A 340 2.61 15.14 -2.25
N ALA A 341 3.85 15.62 -2.26
CA ALA A 341 4.64 15.74 -3.49
C ALA A 341 4.94 14.38 -4.13
N VAL A 342 5.32 13.37 -3.32
CA VAL A 342 5.57 12.01 -3.83
C VAL A 342 4.28 11.37 -4.34
N LEU A 343 3.17 11.52 -3.63
CA LEU A 343 1.85 11.04 -4.11
C LEU A 343 1.44 11.73 -5.40
N ALA A 344 1.62 13.05 -5.50
CA ALA A 344 1.31 13.80 -6.71
C ALA A 344 2.16 13.34 -7.91
N LEU A 345 3.46 13.11 -7.71
CA LEU A 345 4.32 12.50 -8.73
C LEU A 345 3.78 11.14 -9.17
N THR A 346 3.49 10.27 -8.21
CA THR A 346 2.99 8.91 -8.50
C THR A 346 1.67 8.95 -9.26
N VAL A 347 0.77 9.86 -8.91
CA VAL A 347 -0.52 10.04 -9.63
C VAL A 347 -0.29 10.53 -11.06
N VAL A 348 0.60 11.51 -11.27
CA VAL A 348 0.94 11.98 -12.63
C VAL A 348 1.51 10.85 -13.48
N LEU A 349 2.44 10.07 -12.92
CA LEU A 349 3.02 8.91 -13.61
C LEU A 349 1.97 7.82 -13.89
N PHE A 350 1.07 7.58 -12.94
CA PHE A 350 -0.05 6.65 -13.16
C PHE A 350 -0.97 7.11 -14.31
N ILE A 351 -1.29 8.40 -14.40
CA ILE A 351 -2.05 8.95 -15.54
C ILE A 351 -1.24 8.82 -16.84
N ALA A 352 0.08 9.03 -16.77
CA ALA A 352 0.97 8.90 -17.92
C ALA A 352 1.02 7.47 -18.48
N SER A 353 0.74 6.44 -17.68
CA SER A 353 0.63 5.07 -18.18
C SER A 353 -0.51 4.88 -19.19
N SER A 354 -1.49 5.78 -19.18
CA SER A 354 -2.67 5.73 -20.07
C SER A 354 -2.62 6.75 -21.23
N THR A 355 -1.42 7.24 -21.60
CA THR A 355 -1.25 8.26 -22.63
C THR A 355 -1.85 7.89 -23.98
N ASP A 356 -1.75 6.63 -24.40
CA ASP A 356 -2.35 6.10 -25.63
C ASP A 356 -3.88 6.07 -25.56
N VAL A 357 -4.45 5.65 -24.43
CA VAL A 357 -5.90 5.66 -24.18
C VAL A 357 -6.43 7.10 -24.18
N ILE A 358 -5.74 8.01 -23.49
CA ILE A 358 -6.11 9.43 -23.41
C ILE A 358 -6.05 10.08 -24.79
N ALA A 359 -4.97 9.83 -25.55
CA ALA A 359 -4.79 10.34 -26.89
C ALA A 359 -5.92 9.91 -27.83
N ASN A 360 -6.28 8.62 -27.77
CA ASN A 360 -7.37 8.06 -28.56
C ASN A 360 -8.74 8.63 -28.14
N PHE A 361 -9.01 8.71 -26.84
CA PHE A 361 -10.29 9.21 -26.31
C PHE A 361 -10.52 10.70 -26.62
N LEU A 362 -9.48 11.53 -26.48
CA LEU A 362 -9.55 12.96 -26.72
C LEU A 362 -9.32 13.36 -28.19
N HIS A 363 -8.97 12.38 -29.05
CA HIS A 363 -8.58 12.64 -30.46
C HIS A 363 -7.41 13.64 -30.59
N ILE A 364 -6.45 13.59 -29.66
CA ILE A 364 -5.26 14.44 -29.63
C ILE A 364 -4.03 13.57 -29.96
N SER A 365 -3.03 14.19 -30.60
CA SER A 365 -1.81 13.44 -30.93
C SER A 365 -1.13 12.86 -29.67
N LEU A 366 -0.65 11.62 -29.75
CA LEU A 366 0.07 10.98 -28.65
C LEU A 366 1.27 11.83 -28.21
N ASN A 367 2.00 12.43 -29.16
CA ASN A 367 3.14 13.28 -28.86
C ASN A 367 2.76 14.51 -28.00
N THR A 368 1.60 15.12 -28.25
CA THR A 368 1.09 16.24 -27.45
C THR A 368 0.86 15.77 -26.00
N ILE A 369 0.21 14.60 -25.81
CA ILE A 369 -0.03 14.06 -24.46
C ILE A 369 1.29 13.74 -23.77
N LEU A 370 2.27 13.15 -24.46
CA LEU A 370 3.59 12.86 -23.88
C LEU A 370 4.30 14.14 -23.41
N VAL A 371 4.27 15.22 -24.20
CA VAL A 371 4.86 16.50 -23.80
C VAL A 371 4.14 17.08 -22.58
N VAL A 372 2.81 17.06 -22.57
CA VAL A 372 2.01 17.52 -21.41
C VAL A 372 2.37 16.72 -20.15
N MET A 373 2.43 15.39 -20.25
CA MET A 373 2.76 14.55 -19.08
C MET A 373 4.19 14.77 -18.57
N ARG A 374 5.16 15.01 -19.46
CA ARG A 374 6.53 15.41 -19.07
C ARG A 374 6.54 16.71 -18.26
N VAL A 375 5.82 17.72 -18.75
CA VAL A 375 5.69 19.02 -18.06
C VAL A 375 5.02 18.85 -16.70
N LEU A 376 3.91 18.11 -16.63
CA LEU A 376 3.19 17.86 -15.38
C LEU A 376 4.06 17.09 -14.37
N THR A 377 4.87 16.14 -14.82
CA THR A 377 5.78 15.38 -13.94
C THR A 377 6.80 16.28 -13.23
N VAL A 378 7.22 17.37 -13.87
CA VAL A 378 8.16 18.33 -13.29
C VAL A 378 7.46 19.38 -12.43
N ILE A 379 6.29 19.85 -12.84
CA ILE A 379 5.62 21.02 -12.22
C ILE A 379 4.71 20.61 -11.04
N VAL A 380 3.98 19.50 -11.15
CA VAL A 380 2.95 19.15 -10.19
C VAL A 380 3.53 18.79 -8.78
N PRO A 381 4.63 18.02 -8.65
CA PRO A 381 5.17 17.71 -7.34
C PRO A 381 5.60 18.93 -6.51
N PRO A 382 6.38 19.90 -7.05
CA PRO A 382 6.75 21.10 -6.28
C PRO A 382 5.53 21.99 -5.95
N ILE A 383 4.53 22.07 -6.84
CA ILE A 383 3.27 22.78 -6.54
C ILE A 383 2.55 22.07 -5.38
N ALA A 384 2.41 20.74 -5.44
CA ALA A 384 1.78 19.96 -4.39
C ALA A 384 2.50 20.14 -3.05
N PHE A 385 3.83 20.15 -3.05
CA PHE A 385 4.63 20.46 -1.86
C PHE A 385 4.31 21.85 -1.31
N TYR A 386 4.41 22.88 -2.13
CA TYR A 386 4.20 24.26 -1.72
C TYR A 386 2.78 24.51 -1.19
N VAL A 387 1.77 24.07 -1.94
CA VAL A 387 0.35 24.24 -1.54
C VAL A 387 0.07 23.50 -0.22
N THR A 388 0.51 22.26 -0.10
CA THR A 388 0.33 21.48 1.12
C THR A 388 1.04 22.11 2.30
N MET A 389 2.27 22.63 2.10
CA MET A 389 3.03 23.33 3.13
C MET A 389 2.24 24.55 3.65
N LYS A 390 1.71 25.37 2.74
CA LYS A 390 0.91 26.57 3.09
C LYS A 390 -0.36 26.19 3.84
N ILE A 391 -1.13 25.22 3.32
CA ILE A 391 -2.34 24.73 4.00
C ILE A 391 -2.03 24.24 5.43
N CYS A 392 -0.97 23.47 5.59
CA CYS A 392 -0.57 22.97 6.91
C CYS A 392 -0.17 24.09 7.86
N GLN A 393 0.56 25.11 7.37
CA GLN A 393 0.95 26.27 8.17
C GLN A 393 -0.29 27.05 8.65
N GLU A 394 -1.20 27.37 7.75
CA GLU A 394 -2.45 28.09 8.10
C GLU A 394 -3.29 27.30 9.10
N LEU A 395 -3.49 26.00 8.88
CA LEU A 395 -4.25 25.14 9.80
C LEU A 395 -3.59 25.07 11.19
N ARG A 396 -2.26 24.99 11.24
CA ARG A 396 -1.51 25.01 12.49
C ARG A 396 -1.68 26.34 13.24
N ASP A 397 -1.64 27.45 12.53
CA ASP A 397 -1.80 28.77 13.13
C ASP A 397 -3.22 28.98 13.67
N VAL A 398 -4.25 28.49 12.95
CA VAL A 398 -5.64 28.45 13.45
C VAL A 398 -5.78 27.57 14.69
N ASP A 399 -5.19 26.37 14.69
CA ASP A 399 -5.19 25.46 15.84
C ASP A 399 -4.52 26.11 17.06
N ASN A 400 -3.38 26.78 16.86
CA ASN A 400 -2.65 27.46 17.92
C ASN A 400 -3.43 28.69 18.45
N ALA A 401 -4.07 29.44 17.57
CA ALA A 401 -4.93 30.55 17.96
C ALA A 401 -6.16 30.08 18.76
N SER A 402 -6.76 28.94 18.37
CA SER A 402 -7.89 28.34 19.11
C SER A 402 -7.47 27.85 20.50
N ARG A 403 -6.28 27.26 20.61
CA ARG A 403 -5.73 26.83 21.92
C ARG A 403 -5.43 28.02 22.83
N ARG A 404 -5.00 29.15 22.28
CA ARG A 404 -4.78 30.41 23.04
C ARG A 404 -6.10 31.03 23.52
N LYS A 405 -7.20 30.75 22.83
CA LYS A 405 -8.56 31.13 23.21
C LYS A 405 -9.22 30.05 24.09
N THR A 406 -8.49 29.44 25.02
CA THR A 406 -9.07 28.50 25.97
C THR A 406 -10.22 29.18 26.72
N PRO A 407 -11.38 28.56 26.81
CA PRO A 407 -12.47 29.12 27.55
C PRO A 407 -12.02 29.34 29.01
N ASN A 408 -12.40 30.48 29.58
CA ASN A 408 -12.19 30.74 30.98
C ASN A 408 -12.75 29.57 31.79
N MET A 409 -11.96 28.98 32.66
CA MET A 409 -12.49 28.07 33.66
C MET A 409 -13.40 28.84 34.60
N VAL A 410 -14.56 28.30 34.88
CA VAL A 410 -15.44 28.87 35.90
C VAL A 410 -14.95 28.39 37.27
N SER A 411 -14.34 29.27 38.01
CA SER A 411 -13.90 29.03 39.39
C SER A 411 -14.89 29.65 40.36
N ARG A 412 -15.18 28.93 41.46
CA ARG A 412 -16.02 29.48 42.54
C ARG A 412 -15.11 30.16 43.53
N THR A 413 -15.38 31.45 43.80
CA THR A 413 -14.65 32.21 44.82
C THR A 413 -14.99 31.72 46.24
N ALA A 414 -14.20 32.12 47.23
CA ALA A 414 -14.43 31.77 48.61
C ALA A 414 -15.81 32.31 49.10
N GLU A 415 -16.30 33.37 48.48
CA GLU A 415 -17.59 34.00 48.74
C GLU A 415 -18.77 33.29 48.02
N GLY A 416 -18.48 32.27 47.24
CA GLY A 416 -19.48 31.45 46.53
C GLY A 416 -19.87 31.97 45.14
N GLU A 417 -19.23 33.00 44.63
CA GLU A 417 -19.49 33.60 43.33
C GLU A 417 -18.71 32.82 42.23
N TYR A 418 -19.33 32.66 41.07
CA TYR A 418 -18.68 31.98 39.91
C TYR A 418 -18.00 33.03 39.05
N VAL A 419 -16.66 33.01 39.00
CA VAL A 419 -15.85 33.93 38.21
C VAL A 419 -15.13 33.15 37.09
N ALA A 420 -15.15 33.72 35.89
CA ALA A 420 -14.37 33.21 34.78
C ALA A 420 -12.90 33.54 34.99
N VAL A 421 -12.07 32.54 35.23
CA VAL A 421 -10.61 32.68 35.33
C VAL A 421 -9.95 32.06 34.06
N PRO A 422 -8.89 32.67 33.51
CA PRO A 422 -8.15 32.07 32.45
C PRO A 422 -7.73 30.67 32.87
N ALA A 423 -7.98 29.66 32.01
CA ALA A 423 -7.45 28.34 32.27
C ALA A 423 -5.88 28.43 32.39
N PRO A 424 -5.31 27.74 33.36
CA PRO A 424 -3.84 27.73 33.45
C PRO A 424 -3.26 27.33 32.11
N HIS A 425 -2.35 28.14 31.59
CA HIS A 425 -1.59 27.77 30.42
C HIS A 425 -0.84 26.48 30.78
N HIS A 426 -1.17 25.36 30.15
CA HIS A 426 -0.20 24.30 30.01
C HIS A 426 0.87 24.87 29.08
N GLU A 427 1.85 25.51 29.66
CA GLU A 427 3.17 25.60 29.04
C GLU A 427 3.58 24.16 28.79
N ASP A 428 3.98 23.88 27.56
CA ASP A 428 4.68 22.64 27.22
C ASP A 428 6.06 22.69 27.94
N ASP A 429 6.04 22.54 29.25
CA ASP A 429 7.25 22.29 30.03
C ASP A 429 7.63 20.83 29.81
N ALA A 430 8.43 20.64 28.80
CA ALA A 430 9.37 19.54 28.73
C ALA A 430 10.41 19.74 29.84
N HIS A 431 10.05 19.57 31.09
CA HIS A 431 10.92 19.16 32.18
C HIS A 431 10.09 18.79 33.39
N HIS A 432 10.25 17.54 33.78
CA HIS A 432 9.89 16.88 35.01
C HIS A 432 9.68 17.78 36.25
N GLU A 433 8.48 17.65 36.80
CA GLU A 433 8.32 17.42 38.23
C GLU A 433 6.91 16.84 38.47
N GLU A 434 6.86 15.67 39.09
CA GLU A 434 5.66 15.04 39.58
C GLU A 434 5.00 15.92 40.63
N SER A 435 3.92 16.61 40.26
CA SER A 435 2.99 17.16 41.23
C SER A 435 1.75 16.27 41.32
N PRO A 436 1.32 15.86 42.49
CA PRO A 436 0.17 14.99 42.64
C PRO A 436 -1.09 15.69 42.13
N ILE A 437 -1.82 15.01 41.28
CA ILE A 437 -3.10 15.47 40.74
C ILE A 437 -4.07 15.61 41.91
N HIS A 438 -4.38 16.85 42.26
CA HIS A 438 -5.44 17.17 43.18
C HIS A 438 -6.77 16.98 42.44
N VAL A 439 -7.36 15.80 42.61
CA VAL A 439 -8.75 15.55 42.17
C VAL A 439 -9.67 16.27 43.16
N PRO A 440 -10.48 17.27 42.75
CA PRO A 440 -11.47 17.83 43.63
C PRO A 440 -12.44 16.69 44.00
N ALA A 441 -12.58 16.42 45.28
CA ALA A 441 -13.57 15.51 45.80
C ALA A 441 -14.97 16.00 45.39
N PHE A 442 -15.62 15.27 44.48
CA PHE A 442 -17.05 15.41 44.28
C PHE A 442 -17.73 14.87 45.55
N ILE A 443 -18.46 15.75 46.20
CA ILE A 443 -19.28 15.52 47.38
C ILE A 443 -20.20 14.32 47.12
N SER A 444 -19.95 13.20 47.79
CA SER A 444 -20.99 12.20 48.05
C SER A 444 -21.60 12.52 49.42
N GLU A 445 -22.69 13.26 49.43
CA GLU A 445 -23.61 13.19 50.57
C GLU A 445 -24.23 11.80 50.57
N THR A 446 -23.71 10.93 51.40
CA THR A 446 -24.47 9.78 51.88
C THR A 446 -24.81 10.00 53.34
N SER A 447 -26.10 10.14 53.55
CA SER A 447 -26.75 10.13 54.83
C SER A 447 -26.25 9.05 55.77
N ASN A 448 -25.92 9.47 57.01
CA ASN A 448 -25.78 8.60 58.16
C ASN A 448 -27.10 7.83 58.39
N VAL A 449 -27.01 6.51 58.34
CA VAL A 449 -27.99 5.62 58.95
C VAL A 449 -27.26 4.82 60.02
N ASP A 450 -27.73 5.00 61.23
CA ASP A 450 -27.25 4.31 62.43
C ASP A 450 -27.22 2.78 62.29
N GLU A 451 -26.10 2.19 62.60
CA GLU A 451 -26.02 0.78 62.93
C GLU A 451 -26.34 0.54 64.38
N SER A 452 -27.51 -0.03 64.63
CA SER A 452 -27.74 -0.81 65.87
C SER A 452 -28.49 -2.09 65.52
N SER A 453 -27.88 -3.17 65.93
CA SER A 453 -28.45 -4.49 66.22
C SER A 453 -28.83 -5.44 65.08
N GLY A 454 -28.25 -6.63 65.12
CA GLY A 454 -28.93 -7.83 64.66
C GLY A 454 -28.13 -8.90 63.98
N THR A 455 -27.37 -9.66 64.75
CA THR A 455 -26.88 -11.00 64.45
C THR A 455 -27.96 -11.89 63.81
N ARG A 456 -27.62 -12.57 62.66
CA ARG A 456 -28.13 -13.91 62.37
C ARG A 456 -27.30 -14.60 61.25
N THR A 457 -26.61 -15.64 61.71
CA THR A 457 -26.13 -16.78 60.94
C THR A 457 -27.25 -17.51 60.22
N VAL A 458 -27.03 -17.92 58.95
CA VAL A 458 -27.48 -19.23 58.41
C VAL A 458 -26.62 -19.62 57.22
N GLU A 459 -26.06 -20.81 57.30
CA GLU A 459 -25.44 -21.65 56.26
C GLU A 459 -26.46 -21.94 55.12
N ARG A 460 -25.96 -21.91 53.88
CA ARG A 460 -25.86 -23.04 52.93
C ARG A 460 -25.25 -22.58 51.60
#